data_6f10f3476521cae82f25f2fd1c1a5e13
#
_entry.id   6f10f3476521cae82f25f2fd1c1a5e13
#
_cell.length_a   1.000
_cell.length_b   1.000
_cell.length_c   1.000
_cell.angle_alpha   90.00
_cell.angle_beta   90.00
_cell.angle_gamma   90.00
#
_symmetry.space_group_name_H-M   'P 1'
#
loop_
_entity.id
_entity.type
_entity.pdbx_description
1 polymer ?
#
loop_
_entity_poly.entity_id
_entity_poly.type
_entity_poly.pdbx_seq_one_letter_code
_entity_poly.pdbx_strand_id
1 'polypeptide(L)'
;MRADAVQQLRDVHGPDRVLELLPGLFRLPIPLPRNPLRELNAYLIRGRERSLLIDTGFREPACRQALQAGLRAAGAEHDPLDVLLTHIHTDHTGLASEVVRPGGAIYIGRGDYPFTSRAWEEEYLSLIHI
;
A
#
# COMPACT_ATOMS: atom_id res chain seq x y z
N MET A 1 -2.92 -22.32 8.17
CA MET A 1 -3.95 -21.77 7.28
C MET A 1 -4.68 -22.91 6.61
N ARG A 2 -5.99 -22.87 6.56
CA ARG A 2 -6.78 -23.96 5.95
C ARG A 2 -6.57 -23.97 4.44
N ALA A 3 -6.71 -25.14 3.80
CA ALA A 3 -6.53 -25.30 2.36
C ALA A 3 -7.52 -24.44 1.54
N ASP A 4 -8.73 -24.29 2.03
CA ASP A 4 -9.76 -23.42 1.44
C ASP A 4 -9.35 -21.95 1.47
N ALA A 5 -8.74 -21.48 2.56
CA ALA A 5 -8.22 -20.11 2.65
C ALA A 5 -7.05 -19.88 1.67
N VAL A 6 -6.18 -20.88 1.49
CA VAL A 6 -5.09 -20.81 0.53
C VAL A 6 -5.64 -20.78 -0.91
N GLN A 7 -6.68 -21.57 -1.18
CA GLN A 7 -7.31 -21.56 -2.50
C GLN A 7 -8.00 -20.22 -2.77
N GLN A 8 -8.70 -19.66 -1.78
CA GLN A 8 -9.30 -18.33 -1.89
C GLN A 8 -8.24 -17.26 -2.21
N LEU A 9 -7.05 -17.36 -1.60
CA LEU A 9 -5.94 -16.45 -1.92
C LEU A 9 -5.44 -16.60 -3.36
N ARG A 10 -5.48 -17.82 -3.91
CA ARG A 10 -5.06 -18.07 -5.30
C ARG A 10 -6.10 -17.60 -6.31
N ASP A 11 -7.37 -17.69 -5.96
CA ASP A 11 -8.47 -17.29 -6.85
C ASP A 11 -8.71 -15.78 -6.81
N VAL A 12 -7.94 -15.07 -6.02
CA VAL A 12 -8.02 -13.61 -5.90
C VAL A 12 -7.24 -12.95 -7.03
N HIS A 13 -7.89 -12.76 -8.15
CA HIS A 13 -7.35 -12.02 -9.29
C HIS A 13 -8.11 -10.72 -9.51
N GLY A 14 -7.41 -9.61 -9.48
CA GLY A 14 -7.93 -8.31 -9.81
C GLY A 14 -8.23 -7.40 -8.61
N PRO A 15 -8.49 -6.12 -8.90
CA PRO A 15 -8.60 -5.05 -7.89
C PRO A 15 -9.81 -5.18 -6.96
N ASP A 16 -10.82 -5.96 -7.35
CA ASP A 16 -12.05 -6.14 -6.56
C ASP A 16 -11.90 -7.16 -5.43
N ARG A 17 -10.67 -7.65 -5.22
CA ARG A 17 -10.44 -8.79 -4.34
C ARG A 17 -9.60 -8.46 -3.15
N VAL A 18 -10.08 -7.52 -2.40
CA VAL A 18 -9.57 -7.25 -1.06
C VAL A 18 -9.98 -8.40 -0.16
N LEU A 19 -8.99 -8.95 0.53
CA LEU A 19 -9.21 -10.08 1.43
C LEU A 19 -8.83 -9.67 2.85
N GLU A 20 -9.79 -9.79 3.76
CA GLU A 20 -9.53 -9.63 5.18
C GLU A 20 -8.89 -10.92 5.72
N LEU A 21 -7.59 -10.86 6.03
CA LEU A 21 -6.81 -12.01 6.48
C LEU A 21 -7.01 -12.30 7.97
N LEU A 22 -7.08 -11.25 8.75
CA LEU A 22 -7.37 -11.22 10.18
C LEU A 22 -8.24 -10.00 10.44
N PRO A 23 -8.94 -9.91 11.57
CA PRO A 23 -9.71 -8.71 11.89
C PRO A 23 -8.86 -7.44 11.78
N GLY A 24 -9.23 -6.57 10.85
CA GLY A 24 -8.52 -5.31 10.58
C GLY A 24 -7.28 -5.41 9.71
N LEU A 25 -6.88 -6.59 9.26
CA LEU A 25 -5.75 -6.78 8.34
C LEU A 25 -6.24 -7.21 6.97
N PHE A 26 -6.00 -6.37 5.96
CA PHE A 26 -6.45 -6.60 4.59
C PHE A 26 -5.27 -6.74 3.64
N ARG A 27 -5.38 -7.66 2.69
CA ARG A 27 -4.50 -7.72 1.53
C ARG A 27 -5.18 -6.98 0.38
N LEU A 28 -4.46 -6.03 -0.22
CA LEU A 28 -4.91 -5.27 -1.38
C LEU A 28 -4.05 -5.65 -2.58
N PRO A 29 -4.60 -6.36 -3.58
CA PRO A 29 -3.86 -6.68 -4.80
C PRO A 29 -3.76 -5.44 -5.69
N ILE A 30 -2.52 -5.07 -6.04
CA ILE A 30 -2.22 -3.93 -6.91
C ILE A 30 -1.63 -4.47 -8.20
N PRO A 31 -2.25 -4.25 -9.37
CA PRO A 31 -1.71 -4.74 -10.63
C PRO A 31 -0.41 -4.00 -10.97
N LEU A 32 0.55 -4.74 -11.52
CA LEU A 32 1.81 -4.21 -12.01
C LEU A 32 1.86 -4.39 -13.54
N PRO A 33 1.32 -3.44 -14.31
CA PRO A 33 1.30 -3.56 -15.77
C PRO A 33 2.71 -3.70 -16.34
N ARG A 34 2.89 -4.56 -17.31
CA ARG A 34 4.16 -4.81 -17.99
C ARG A 34 5.30 -5.29 -17.08
N ASN A 35 4.95 -5.86 -15.94
CA ASN A 35 5.93 -6.39 -14.97
C ASN A 35 5.75 -7.90 -14.84
N PRO A 36 6.86 -8.69 -14.83
CA PRO A 36 6.78 -10.15 -14.68
C PRO A 36 6.10 -10.61 -13.39
N LEU A 37 6.14 -9.81 -12.34
CA LEU A 37 5.47 -10.12 -11.07
C LEU A 37 3.96 -10.02 -11.15
N ARG A 38 3.42 -9.31 -12.13
CA ARG A 38 1.99 -9.09 -12.42
C ARG A 38 1.23 -8.34 -11.34
N GLU A 39 1.53 -8.57 -10.09
CA GLU A 39 0.78 -8.06 -8.94
C GLU A 39 1.68 -7.79 -7.75
N LEU A 40 1.40 -6.69 -7.05
CA LEU A 40 1.97 -6.38 -5.75
C LEU A 40 0.92 -6.67 -4.67
N ASN A 41 1.34 -7.20 -3.55
CA ASN A 41 0.52 -7.27 -2.36
C ASN A 41 0.79 -6.06 -1.48
N ALA A 42 -0.13 -5.12 -1.46
CA ALA A 42 -0.18 -4.11 -0.41
C ALA A 42 -1.01 -4.64 0.76
N TYR A 43 -0.73 -4.17 1.95
CA TYR A 43 -1.46 -4.57 3.15
C TYR A 43 -1.97 -3.34 3.88
N LEU A 44 -3.19 -3.44 4.37
CA LEU A 44 -3.81 -2.38 5.17
C LEU A 44 -4.12 -2.92 6.56
N ILE A 45 -3.65 -2.21 7.56
CA ILE A 45 -4.00 -2.47 8.95
C ILE A 45 -4.91 -1.33 9.41
N ARG A 46 -6.18 -1.63 9.66
CA ARG A 46 -7.12 -0.64 10.19
C ARG A 46 -7.01 -0.56 11.70
N GLY A 47 -6.72 0.64 12.20
CA GLY A 47 -6.72 0.93 13.61
C GLY A 47 -7.98 1.71 14.02
N ARG A 48 -8.12 1.96 15.31
CA ARG A 48 -9.26 2.74 15.85
C ARG A 48 -9.18 4.21 15.44
N GLU A 49 -8.00 4.81 15.51
CA GLU A 49 -7.80 6.23 15.24
C GLU A 49 -7.15 6.46 13.89
N ARG A 50 -6.24 5.58 13.50
CA ARG A 50 -5.48 5.67 12.26
C ARG A 50 -5.32 4.29 11.64
N SER A 51 -5.16 4.27 10.34
CA SER A 51 -4.85 3.07 9.58
C SER A 51 -3.46 3.16 8.98
N LEU A 52 -2.82 2.01 8.72
CA LEU A 52 -1.49 1.91 8.15
C LEU A 52 -1.56 1.10 6.85
N LEU A 53 -1.09 1.72 5.76
CA LEU A 53 -0.93 1.05 4.48
C LEU A 53 0.54 0.67 4.30
N ILE A 54 0.80 -0.58 3.95
CA ILE A 54 2.14 -1.11 3.68
C ILE A 54 2.29 -1.30 2.17
N ASP A 55 3.15 -0.50 1.56
CA ASP A 55 3.40 -0.40 0.13
C ASP A 55 2.19 0.11 -0.69
N THR A 56 2.43 0.54 -1.92
CA THR A 56 1.40 1.29 -2.66
C THR A 56 1.22 0.89 -4.13
N GLY A 57 2.28 0.69 -4.88
CA GLY A 57 2.23 0.44 -6.32
C GLY A 57 2.99 1.49 -7.13
N PHE A 58 3.06 1.30 -8.44
CA PHE A 58 3.59 2.31 -9.36
C PHE A 58 2.68 3.54 -9.42
N ARG A 59 3.26 4.68 -9.74
CA ARG A 59 2.52 5.92 -10.00
C ARG A 59 1.87 5.88 -11.39
N GLU A 60 0.96 4.94 -11.56
CA GLU A 60 0.25 4.68 -12.80
C GLU A 60 -1.26 4.58 -12.53
N PRO A 61 -2.11 4.90 -13.53
CA PRO A 61 -3.57 4.88 -13.36
C PRO A 61 -4.12 3.55 -12.87
N ALA A 62 -3.64 2.43 -13.40
CA ALA A 62 -4.13 1.10 -13.01
C ALA A 62 -3.83 0.80 -11.53
N CYS A 63 -2.63 1.15 -11.06
CA CYS A 63 -2.25 0.97 -9.66
C CYS A 63 -3.05 1.91 -8.75
N ARG A 64 -3.20 3.16 -9.15
CA ARG A 64 -3.96 4.16 -8.38
C ARG A 64 -5.42 3.75 -8.21
N GLN A 65 -6.06 3.32 -9.29
CA GLN A 65 -7.45 2.89 -9.26
C GLN A 65 -7.64 1.66 -8.37
N ALA A 66 -6.75 0.67 -8.49
CA ALA A 66 -6.80 -0.55 -7.69
C ALA A 66 -6.60 -0.25 -6.20
N LEU A 67 -5.65 0.63 -5.87
CA LEU A 67 -5.40 1.01 -4.48
C LEU A 67 -6.60 1.75 -3.88
N GLN A 68 -7.15 2.70 -4.60
CA GLN A 68 -8.34 3.44 -4.15
C GLN A 68 -9.54 2.51 -3.97
N ALA A 69 -9.79 1.63 -4.93
CA ALA A 69 -10.86 0.64 -4.85
C ALA A 69 -10.64 -0.32 -3.66
N GLY A 70 -9.40 -0.72 -3.43
CA GLY A 70 -9.04 -1.57 -2.31
C GLY A 70 -9.28 -0.91 -0.95
N LEU A 71 -8.88 0.32 -0.79
CA LEU A 71 -9.12 1.09 0.43
C LEU A 71 -10.62 1.25 0.70
N ARG A 72 -11.40 1.52 -0.35
CA ARG A 72 -12.86 1.62 -0.26
C ARG A 72 -13.49 0.29 0.15
N ALA A 73 -13.08 -0.80 -0.50
CA ALA A 73 -13.60 -2.14 -0.20
C ALA A 73 -13.28 -2.57 1.24
N ALA A 74 -12.14 -2.15 1.78
CA ALA A 74 -11.76 -2.39 3.17
C ALA A 74 -12.46 -1.45 4.16
N GLY A 75 -13.27 -0.50 3.69
CA GLY A 75 -13.95 0.48 4.54
C GLY A 75 -13.05 1.62 5.03
N ALA A 76 -11.87 1.79 4.43
CA ALA A 76 -10.84 2.74 4.87
C ALA A 76 -10.75 3.99 3.98
N GLU A 77 -11.73 4.22 3.13
CA GLU A 77 -11.72 5.34 2.17
C GLU A 77 -11.48 6.70 2.83
N HIS A 78 -11.96 6.88 4.03
CA HIS A 78 -11.85 8.14 4.78
C HIS A 78 -11.01 8.04 6.05
N ASP A 79 -10.37 6.90 6.30
CA ASP A 79 -9.52 6.73 7.47
C ASP A 79 -8.33 7.69 7.41
N PRO A 80 -7.89 8.28 8.55
CA PRO A 80 -6.54 8.84 8.63
C PRO A 80 -5.53 7.75 8.31
N LEU A 81 -4.62 8.02 7.37
CA LEU A 81 -3.78 6.97 6.77
C LEU A 81 -2.30 7.35 6.82
N ASP A 82 -1.52 6.50 7.46
CA ASP A 82 -0.07 6.47 7.36
C ASP A 82 0.37 5.42 6.33
N VAL A 83 1.57 5.56 5.80
CA VAL A 83 2.14 4.64 4.83
C VAL A 83 3.48 4.13 5.34
N LEU A 84 3.69 2.83 5.29
CA LEU A 84 4.97 2.19 5.55
C LEU A 84 5.49 1.60 4.23
N LEU A 85 6.69 2.01 3.83
CA LEU A 85 7.36 1.49 2.66
C LEU A 85 8.37 0.43 3.06
N THR A 86 8.25 -0.76 2.48
CA THR A 86 9.16 -1.87 2.79
C THR A 86 10.56 -1.60 2.24
N HIS A 87 10.64 -0.93 1.09
CA HIS A 87 11.91 -0.53 0.45
C HIS A 87 11.63 0.53 -0.63
N ILE A 88 12.70 1.06 -1.24
CA ILE A 88 12.62 2.21 -2.15
C ILE A 88 12.21 1.92 -3.59
N HIS A 89 11.98 0.68 -3.98
CA HIS A 89 11.58 0.37 -5.36
C HIS A 89 10.26 1.05 -5.72
N THR A 90 10.17 1.55 -6.95
CA THR A 90 9.07 2.41 -7.40
C THR A 90 7.71 1.70 -7.45
N ASP A 91 7.68 0.38 -7.61
CA ASP A 91 6.46 -0.42 -7.53
C ASP A 91 5.87 -0.47 -6.10
N HIS A 92 6.66 -0.10 -5.10
CA HIS A 92 6.24 0.00 -3.70
C HIS A 92 5.97 1.44 -3.26
N THR A 93 6.78 2.39 -3.73
CA THR A 93 6.77 3.78 -3.27
C THR A 93 5.92 4.73 -4.10
N GLY A 94 5.60 4.35 -5.33
CA GLY A 94 5.12 5.27 -6.37
C GLY A 94 3.88 6.10 -6.00
N LEU A 95 2.96 5.56 -5.21
CA LEU A 95 1.72 6.25 -4.84
C LEU A 95 1.72 6.79 -3.40
N ALA A 96 2.85 6.70 -2.68
CA ALA A 96 2.89 7.05 -1.26
C ALA A 96 2.44 8.49 -1.00
N SER A 97 2.94 9.46 -1.78
CA SER A 97 2.56 10.87 -1.63
C SER A 97 1.10 11.15 -1.97
N GLU A 98 0.52 10.37 -2.87
CA GLU A 98 -0.88 10.54 -3.27
C GLU A 98 -1.86 9.94 -2.26
N VAL A 99 -1.45 8.87 -1.56
CA VAL A 99 -2.34 8.11 -0.70
C VAL A 99 -2.25 8.53 0.77
N VAL A 100 -1.10 9.02 1.22
CA VAL A 100 -0.97 9.57 2.57
C VAL A 100 -1.90 10.77 2.73
N ARG A 101 -2.61 10.82 3.83
CA ARG A 101 -3.60 11.88 4.06
C ARG A 101 -3.04 12.98 4.95
N PRO A 102 -3.66 14.18 4.95
CA PRO A 102 -3.21 15.28 5.80
C PRO A 102 -3.04 14.83 7.26
N GLY A 103 -1.90 15.14 7.85
CA GLY A 103 -1.54 14.69 9.19
C GLY A 103 -0.98 13.27 9.26
N GLY A 104 -0.94 12.54 8.14
CA GLY A 104 -0.32 11.23 8.04
C GLY A 104 1.19 11.30 7.84
N ALA A 105 1.87 10.18 8.07
CA ALA A 105 3.30 10.05 7.92
C ALA A 105 3.64 8.93 6.93
N ILE A 106 4.77 9.09 6.25
CA ILE A 106 5.37 8.04 5.42
C ILE A 106 6.60 7.53 6.16
N TYR A 107 6.61 6.24 6.46
CA TYR A 107 7.71 5.57 7.16
C TYR A 107 8.56 4.81 6.16
N ILE A 108 9.88 4.94 6.27
CA ILE A 108 10.84 4.18 5.47
C ILE A 108 11.98 3.70 6.36
N GLY A 109 12.53 2.53 6.04
CA GLY A 109 13.68 1.99 6.76
C GLY A 109 14.89 2.90 6.64
N ARG A 110 15.63 3.08 7.74
CA ARG A 110 16.83 3.92 7.78
C ARG A 110 17.88 3.51 6.76
N GLY A 111 17.97 2.21 6.44
CA GLY A 111 18.90 1.70 5.43
C GLY A 111 18.61 2.20 4.03
N ASP A 112 17.36 2.44 3.70
CA ASP A 112 16.93 2.94 2.38
C ASP A 112 16.90 4.47 2.30
N TYR A 113 16.82 5.15 3.42
CA TYR A 113 16.72 6.61 3.46
C TYR A 113 17.84 7.34 2.69
N PRO A 114 19.12 6.92 2.76
CA PRO A 114 20.19 7.60 2.01
C PRO A 114 20.02 7.57 0.49
N PHE A 115 19.17 6.69 -0.03
CA PHE A 115 18.90 6.58 -1.46
C PHE A 115 17.71 7.42 -1.92
N THR A 116 17.04 8.13 -1.00
CA THR A 116 16.02 9.10 -1.35
C THR A 116 16.67 10.36 -1.88
N SER A 117 16.07 10.98 -2.91
CA SER A 117 16.53 12.25 -3.42
C SER A 117 16.01 13.41 -2.57
N ARG A 118 16.67 14.57 -2.69
CA ARG A 118 16.17 15.81 -2.07
C ARG A 118 14.76 16.17 -2.55
N ALA A 119 14.47 15.97 -3.84
CA ALA A 119 13.13 16.17 -4.37
C ALA A 119 12.11 15.26 -3.70
N TRP A 120 12.53 14.06 -3.32
CA TRP A 120 11.71 13.11 -2.58
C TRP A 120 11.35 13.65 -1.19
N GLU A 121 12.34 14.20 -0.50
CA GLU A 121 12.11 14.80 0.84
C GLU A 121 11.17 16.02 0.74
N GLU A 122 11.32 16.83 -0.28
CA GLU A 122 10.45 17.98 -0.52
C GLU A 122 9.01 17.55 -0.85
N GLU A 123 8.85 16.51 -1.65
CA GLU A 123 7.55 15.94 -2.00
C GLU A 123 6.87 15.26 -0.81
N TYR A 124 7.66 14.59 0.04
CA TYR A 124 7.16 13.81 1.18
C TYR A 124 7.49 14.50 2.50
N LEU A 125 6.84 15.62 2.76
CA LEU A 125 7.08 16.41 3.98
C LEU A 125 6.83 15.63 5.28
N SER A 126 6.06 14.55 5.22
CA SER A 126 5.76 13.69 6.35
C SER A 126 6.67 12.46 6.43
N LEU A 127 7.77 12.44 5.68
CA LEU A 127 8.69 11.31 5.68
C LEU A 127 9.36 11.12 7.03
N ILE A 128 9.24 9.92 7.56
CA ILE A 128 9.89 9.50 8.80
C ILE A 128 10.73 8.26 8.52
N HIS A 129 12.01 8.33 8.88
CA HIS A 129 12.91 7.18 8.75
C HIS A 129 13.06 6.42 10.06
N ILE A 130 12.89 5.14 9.94
CA ILE A 130 12.97 4.21 11.07
C ILE A 130 14.12 3.22 10.92
#